data_12688d8f9e0025b5660ed1f99ddb471b
#
_entry.id   12688d8f9e0025b5660ed1f99ddb471b
#
_cell.length_a   1.000
_cell.length_b   1.000
_cell.length_c   1.000
_cell.angle_alpha   90.00
_cell.angle_beta   90.00
_cell.angle_gamma   90.00
#
_symmetry.space_group_name_H-M   'P 1'
#
loop_
_entity.id
_entity.type
_entity.pdbx_description
1 polymer ?
#
loop_
_entity_poly.entity_id
_entity_poly.type
_entity_poly.pdbx_seq_one_letter_code
_entity_poly.pdbx_strand_id
1 'polypeptide(L)'
;MAHGSHRLPKGPLIPAGFGVLTGKEIDLTVGDGLREVGGRRGLGVAVNGTVPGPLLRLREGDEVTLRVTNRLDQDTSIHWHGLLLPFQFDGVPGISFPGIKPGETFTYRFPLRQSGTYWYHSHSGLQEQSGHYGPLIIDPADPDPIQSDREFVLLLSEFTAMDPHKIFQRLRTGEGYFNRQKTTWTDQYPMGRAERRMWAQMRMPPTDISDVSAPTYTYLANGLPAQQAPEFLFRRGERVRLRLINGSAMTFFNVRIPGLKLTVVAADGQAVKPVTVEELQIATAETYDLIVEPDGTAFAIVCEAMNRSGMALAALTTTPGLRPPVPPLRQAPLLTMADMGMNHGSGAPGAGHNHGDGMSMAGMPMRDISLLPPDVKIGPGIDMVAMAPAPGEKLNARQLAVKRESRAGVMDFPGVTDEVGRHGTMC
;
A
#
# COMPACT_ATOMS: atom_id res chain seq x y z
N MET A 1 29.92 -10.98 -19.37
CA MET A 1 29.26 -11.18 -18.07
C MET A 1 28.21 -12.26 -18.26
N ALA A 2 28.38 -13.38 -17.56
CA ALA A 2 27.61 -14.59 -17.78
C ALA A 2 26.13 -14.37 -17.37
N HIS A 3 25.20 -14.57 -18.31
CA HIS A 3 23.79 -14.69 -18.02
C HIS A 3 23.54 -16.00 -17.27
N GLY A 4 23.65 -15.94 -15.93
CA GLY A 4 23.25 -17.07 -15.10
C GLY A 4 21.78 -17.37 -15.34
N SER A 5 21.47 -18.60 -15.77
CA SER A 5 20.12 -19.13 -15.75
C SER A 5 19.68 -19.17 -14.27
N HIS A 6 18.87 -18.19 -13.84
CA HIS A 6 18.27 -18.23 -12.51
C HIS A 6 17.35 -19.47 -12.44
N ARG A 7 17.89 -20.56 -11.94
CA ARG A 7 17.07 -21.68 -11.47
C ARG A 7 16.30 -21.15 -10.25
N LEU A 8 15.01 -21.50 -10.18
CA LEU A 8 14.25 -21.30 -8.93
C LEU A 8 15.06 -21.91 -7.78
N PRO A 9 15.20 -21.24 -6.64
CA PRO A 9 15.94 -21.77 -5.51
C PRO A 9 15.38 -23.16 -5.16
N LYS A 10 16.26 -24.07 -4.79
CA LYS A 10 15.90 -25.37 -4.24
C LYS A 10 15.69 -25.17 -2.74
N GLY A 11 14.60 -24.54 -2.36
CA GLY A 11 14.28 -24.30 -0.96
C GLY A 11 13.01 -25.01 -0.54
N PRO A 12 12.71 -25.05 0.78
CA PRO A 12 11.45 -25.56 1.29
C PRO A 12 10.27 -24.73 0.75
N LEU A 13 9.09 -25.36 0.69
CA LEU A 13 7.86 -24.63 0.38
C LEU A 13 7.49 -23.77 1.57
N ILE A 14 7.29 -22.46 1.33
CA ILE A 14 6.88 -21.50 2.34
C ILE A 14 5.36 -21.47 2.42
N PRO A 15 4.76 -21.83 3.58
CA PRO A 15 3.32 -21.74 3.76
C PRO A 15 2.84 -20.29 3.78
N ALA A 16 1.59 -20.07 3.34
CA ALA A 16 0.88 -18.81 3.47
C ALA A 16 0.23 -18.67 4.85
N GLY A 17 0.00 -17.41 5.26
CA GLY A 17 -0.58 -17.07 6.55
C GLY A 17 0.47 -16.84 7.62
N PHE A 18 0.04 -16.38 8.79
CA PHE A 18 0.94 -16.02 9.88
C PHE A 18 0.41 -16.49 11.25
N GLY A 19 1.34 -16.84 12.13
CA GLY A 19 1.09 -17.00 13.57
C GLY A 19 1.21 -15.66 14.28
N VAL A 20 0.95 -15.67 15.60
CA VAL A 20 1.09 -14.46 16.45
C VAL A 20 2.26 -14.67 17.40
N LEU A 21 3.14 -13.68 17.47
CA LEU A 21 4.22 -13.60 18.46
C LEU A 21 3.93 -12.43 19.41
N THR A 22 4.10 -12.69 20.70
CA THR A 22 3.87 -11.71 21.76
C THR A 22 5.05 -11.70 22.73
N GLY A 23 5.13 -10.68 23.55
CA GLY A 23 6.16 -10.55 24.59
C GLY A 23 7.20 -9.48 24.25
N LYS A 24 8.16 -9.30 25.16
CA LYS A 24 9.17 -8.24 25.06
C LYS A 24 10.45 -8.71 24.37
N GLU A 25 10.68 -10.01 24.32
CA GLU A 25 11.83 -10.62 23.64
C GLU A 25 11.34 -11.57 22.56
N ILE A 26 11.68 -11.28 21.31
CA ILE A 26 11.23 -12.04 20.15
C ILE A 26 12.40 -12.32 19.22
N ASP A 27 12.52 -13.59 18.80
CA ASP A 27 13.50 -14.03 17.83
C ASP A 27 12.82 -14.18 16.46
N LEU A 28 13.39 -13.51 15.47
CA LEU A 28 12.96 -13.55 14.08
C LEU A 28 14.08 -14.14 13.22
N THR A 29 13.72 -15.02 12.29
CA THR A 29 14.66 -15.61 11.35
C THR A 29 14.19 -15.29 9.94
N VAL A 30 15.07 -14.68 9.13
CA VAL A 30 14.81 -14.40 7.72
C VAL A 30 15.48 -15.46 6.87
N GLY A 31 14.72 -16.14 6.02
CA GLY A 31 15.21 -17.20 5.14
C GLY A 31 14.49 -17.24 3.81
N ASP A 32 15.09 -17.85 2.82
CA ASP A 32 14.53 -18.01 1.49
C ASP A 32 13.84 -19.35 1.29
N GLY A 33 13.03 -19.43 0.24
CA GLY A 33 12.35 -20.65 -0.16
C GLY A 33 11.47 -20.43 -1.39
N LEU A 34 10.57 -21.36 -1.63
CA LEU A 34 9.60 -21.30 -2.71
C LEU A 34 8.21 -20.93 -2.18
N ARG A 35 7.58 -19.96 -2.80
CA ARG A 35 6.14 -19.69 -2.64
C ARG A 35 5.38 -20.35 -3.78
N GLU A 36 4.25 -20.97 -3.43
CA GLU A 36 3.30 -21.49 -4.42
C GLU A 36 1.93 -20.84 -4.20
N VAL A 37 1.46 -20.11 -5.21
CA VAL A 37 0.19 -19.39 -5.18
C VAL A 37 -0.57 -19.67 -6.46
N GLY A 38 -1.77 -20.25 -6.33
CA GLY A 38 -2.61 -20.59 -7.48
C GLY A 38 -1.91 -21.52 -8.49
N GLY A 39 -1.10 -22.45 -8.02
CA GLY A 39 -0.33 -23.38 -8.85
C GLY A 39 0.92 -22.78 -9.52
N ARG A 40 1.23 -21.51 -9.25
CA ARG A 40 2.43 -20.83 -9.77
C ARG A 40 3.49 -20.75 -8.68
N ARG A 41 4.75 -21.01 -9.05
CA ARG A 41 5.89 -21.00 -8.12
C ARG A 41 6.78 -19.78 -8.38
N GLY A 42 7.19 -19.12 -7.31
CA GLY A 42 8.09 -17.98 -7.33
C GLY A 42 9.06 -17.98 -6.15
N LEU A 43 9.98 -17.04 -6.17
CA LEU A 43 10.90 -16.80 -5.06
C LEU A 43 10.11 -16.33 -3.82
N GLY A 44 10.55 -16.76 -2.63
CA GLY A 44 10.03 -16.32 -1.37
C GLY A 44 11.13 -15.95 -0.40
N VAL A 45 10.94 -14.86 0.34
CA VAL A 45 11.71 -14.52 1.54
C VAL A 45 10.73 -14.51 2.70
N ALA A 46 10.94 -15.43 3.63
CA ALA A 46 10.04 -15.66 4.76
C ALA A 46 10.64 -15.12 6.05
N VAL A 47 9.77 -14.66 6.95
CA VAL A 47 10.13 -14.41 8.34
C VAL A 47 9.51 -15.51 9.19
N ASN A 48 10.34 -16.20 9.97
CA ASN A 48 9.98 -17.40 10.73
C ASN A 48 9.26 -18.47 9.89
N GLY A 49 9.69 -18.58 8.61
CA GLY A 49 9.24 -19.64 7.70
C GLY A 49 7.86 -19.42 7.08
N THR A 50 7.21 -18.28 7.23
CA THR A 50 5.90 -17.97 6.62
C THR A 50 5.92 -16.67 5.80
N VAL A 51 4.96 -16.53 4.87
CA VAL A 51 4.67 -15.29 4.14
C VAL A 51 3.15 -15.07 4.10
N PRO A 52 2.65 -13.98 4.70
CA PRO A 52 3.37 -12.99 5.52
C PRO A 52 4.11 -13.60 6.69
N GLY A 53 5.14 -12.92 7.19
CA GLY A 53 5.78 -13.23 8.46
C GLY A 53 4.80 -13.07 9.63
N PRO A 54 5.16 -13.53 10.84
CA PRO A 54 4.26 -13.56 11.99
C PRO A 54 3.74 -12.17 12.36
N LEU A 55 2.49 -12.10 12.82
CA LEU A 55 1.97 -10.93 13.49
C LEU A 55 2.73 -10.70 14.80
N LEU A 56 3.41 -9.57 14.90
CA LEU A 56 3.98 -9.11 16.16
C LEU A 56 2.89 -8.34 16.92
N ARG A 57 2.44 -8.85 18.05
CA ARG A 57 1.50 -8.16 18.92
C ARG A 57 2.20 -7.74 20.19
N LEU A 58 2.43 -6.45 20.30
CA LEU A 58 3.23 -5.81 21.35
C LEU A 58 2.34 -4.87 22.17
N ARG A 59 2.91 -4.23 23.21
CA ARG A 59 2.17 -3.30 24.07
C ARG A 59 2.93 -1.99 24.22
N GLU A 60 2.23 -0.89 24.09
CA GLU A 60 2.73 0.46 24.37
C GLU A 60 3.29 0.56 25.80
N GLY A 61 4.40 1.29 25.94
CA GLY A 61 5.12 1.45 27.20
C GLY A 61 6.15 0.34 27.48
N ASP A 62 6.13 -0.77 26.74
CA ASP A 62 7.15 -1.81 26.88
C ASP A 62 8.45 -1.43 26.16
N GLU A 63 9.58 -1.87 26.70
CA GLU A 63 10.85 -1.94 25.96
C GLU A 63 10.95 -3.34 25.34
N VAL A 64 11.14 -3.40 24.03
CA VAL A 64 11.23 -4.66 23.29
C VAL A 64 12.64 -4.94 22.82
N THR A 65 12.98 -6.22 22.76
CA THR A 65 14.23 -6.74 22.19
C THR A 65 13.86 -7.71 21.07
N LEU A 66 14.10 -7.31 19.83
CA LEU A 66 13.81 -8.11 18.64
C LEU A 66 15.14 -8.54 18.02
N ARG A 67 15.43 -9.84 18.06
CA ARG A 67 16.66 -10.41 17.50
C ARG A 67 16.36 -10.98 16.12
N VAL A 68 16.97 -10.43 15.08
CA VAL A 68 16.76 -10.82 13.68
C VAL A 68 18.00 -11.55 13.17
N THR A 69 17.84 -12.83 12.87
CA THR A 69 18.90 -13.68 12.31
C THR A 69 18.73 -13.80 10.79
N ASN A 70 19.75 -13.41 10.05
CA ASN A 70 19.78 -13.56 8.60
C ASN A 70 20.26 -14.96 8.19
N ARG A 71 19.39 -15.73 7.54
CA ARG A 71 19.70 -17.05 6.93
C ARG A 71 19.77 -17.00 5.42
N LEU A 72 19.67 -15.81 4.82
CA LEU A 72 19.89 -15.62 3.38
C LEU A 72 21.37 -15.65 3.06
N ASP A 73 21.70 -15.81 1.77
CA ASP A 73 23.06 -15.67 1.22
C ASP A 73 23.41 -14.22 0.85
N GLN A 74 22.54 -13.27 1.15
CA GLN A 74 22.65 -11.83 0.91
C GLN A 74 22.27 -11.03 2.15
N ASP A 75 22.64 -9.77 2.16
CA ASP A 75 22.27 -8.85 3.24
C ASP A 75 20.75 -8.70 3.36
N THR A 76 20.26 -8.51 4.58
CA THR A 76 18.87 -8.23 4.86
C THR A 76 18.70 -7.11 5.88
N SER A 77 17.46 -6.70 6.10
CA SER A 77 17.08 -5.70 7.09
C SER A 77 15.62 -5.88 7.47
N ILE A 78 15.21 -5.31 8.60
CA ILE A 78 13.80 -5.08 8.91
C ILE A 78 13.62 -3.61 9.26
N HIS A 79 12.76 -2.95 8.50
CA HIS A 79 12.21 -1.64 8.82
C HIS A 79 10.89 -1.83 9.58
N TRP A 80 10.72 -1.07 10.65
CA TRP A 80 9.52 -1.07 11.50
C TRP A 80 8.63 0.09 11.09
N HIS A 81 7.84 -0.14 10.05
CA HIS A 81 7.12 0.91 9.34
C HIS A 81 6.13 1.66 10.25
N GLY A 82 6.31 2.98 10.32
CA GLY A 82 5.46 3.88 11.09
C GLY A 82 5.79 3.99 12.59
N LEU A 83 6.84 3.32 13.07
CA LEU A 83 7.22 3.36 14.49
C LEU A 83 8.14 4.55 14.80
N LEU A 84 7.85 5.21 15.93
CA LEU A 84 8.71 6.21 16.55
C LEU A 84 9.80 5.51 17.38
N LEU A 85 10.98 5.38 16.82
CA LEU A 85 12.08 4.64 17.43
C LEU A 85 13.43 5.38 17.24
N PRO A 86 14.49 4.99 18.00
CA PRO A 86 15.82 5.54 17.80
C PRO A 86 16.34 5.25 16.39
N PHE A 87 16.92 6.26 15.73
CA PHE A 87 17.35 6.24 14.33
C PHE A 87 18.13 4.97 13.93
N GLN A 88 19.06 4.51 14.78
CA GLN A 88 19.87 3.31 14.50
C GLN A 88 19.07 2.01 14.40
N PHE A 89 17.80 2.01 14.82
CA PHE A 89 16.89 0.86 14.77
C PHE A 89 15.81 0.98 13.70
N ASP A 90 15.85 2.03 12.89
CA ASP A 90 14.90 2.25 11.79
C ASP A 90 14.99 1.17 10.70
N GLY A 91 16.14 0.52 10.57
CA GLY A 91 16.31 -0.66 9.73
C GLY A 91 16.57 -0.38 8.26
N VAL A 92 17.03 0.84 7.90
CA VAL A 92 17.34 1.22 6.52
C VAL A 92 18.84 1.10 6.27
N PRO A 93 19.30 0.08 5.49
CA PRO A 93 20.72 -0.17 5.25
C PRO A 93 21.43 1.01 4.57
N GLY A 94 22.62 1.33 5.08
CA GLY A 94 23.44 2.42 4.55
C GLY A 94 22.99 3.82 4.97
N ILE A 95 21.86 3.93 5.69
CA ILE A 95 21.34 5.18 6.26
C ILE A 95 21.33 5.06 7.78
N SER A 96 20.49 4.21 8.35
CA SER A 96 20.33 4.08 9.80
C SER A 96 21.21 2.99 10.43
N PHE A 97 21.62 1.99 9.65
CA PHE A 97 22.50 0.91 10.12
C PHE A 97 23.16 0.19 8.91
N PRO A 98 24.16 -0.71 9.14
CA PRO A 98 24.90 -1.35 8.06
C PRO A 98 24.16 -2.48 7.32
N GLY A 99 22.97 -2.90 7.78
CA GLY A 99 22.30 -4.12 7.35
C GLY A 99 22.74 -5.33 8.16
N ILE A 100 22.08 -6.48 7.96
CA ILE A 100 22.35 -7.75 8.62
C ILE A 100 23.00 -8.69 7.60
N LYS A 101 24.26 -9.04 7.82
CA LYS A 101 25.03 -9.90 6.90
C LYS A 101 24.54 -11.36 6.98
N PRO A 102 24.81 -12.18 5.94
CA PRO A 102 24.55 -13.61 5.99
C PRO A 102 25.11 -14.28 7.25
N GLY A 103 24.26 -15.02 7.96
CA GLY A 103 24.60 -15.71 9.21
C GLY A 103 24.64 -14.85 10.46
N GLU A 104 24.53 -13.53 10.35
CA GLU A 104 24.53 -12.61 11.49
C GLU A 104 23.16 -12.47 12.14
N THR A 105 23.18 -12.04 13.40
CA THR A 105 21.98 -11.63 14.16
C THR A 105 22.15 -10.18 14.58
N PHE A 106 21.16 -9.35 14.21
CA PHE A 106 21.07 -7.97 14.69
C PHE A 106 20.01 -7.86 15.76
N THR A 107 20.29 -7.10 16.84
CA THR A 107 19.37 -6.89 17.95
C THR A 107 18.83 -5.47 17.92
N TYR A 108 17.54 -5.35 17.63
CA TYR A 108 16.78 -4.13 17.78
C TYR A 108 16.28 -4.04 19.22
N ARG A 109 16.56 -2.93 19.92
CA ARG A 109 16.09 -2.70 21.28
C ARG A 109 15.60 -1.28 21.45
N PHE A 110 14.30 -1.11 21.64
CA PHE A 110 13.68 0.20 21.75
C PHE A 110 12.40 0.19 22.57
N PRO A 111 12.04 1.34 23.18
CA PRO A 111 10.76 1.50 23.85
C PRO A 111 9.64 1.71 22.81
N LEU A 112 8.48 1.11 23.07
CA LEU A 112 7.26 1.34 22.30
C LEU A 112 6.53 2.57 22.87
N ARG A 113 6.48 3.65 22.10
CA ARG A 113 5.95 4.96 22.50
C ARG A 113 4.58 5.28 21.93
N GLN A 114 3.98 4.34 21.26
CA GLN A 114 2.74 4.51 20.51
C GLN A 114 1.99 3.20 20.42
N SER A 115 0.68 3.29 20.20
CA SER A 115 -0.19 2.14 19.91
C SER A 115 -0.82 2.28 18.53
N GLY A 116 -1.29 1.18 17.96
CA GLY A 116 -1.97 1.18 16.66
C GLY A 116 -1.65 0.00 15.77
N THR A 117 -2.03 0.14 14.52
CA THR A 117 -1.80 -0.85 13.46
C THR A 117 -0.65 -0.41 12.59
N TYR A 118 0.37 -1.25 12.49
CA TYR A 118 1.61 -1.05 11.77
C TYR A 118 1.99 -2.33 11.03
N TRP A 119 3.16 -2.32 10.40
CA TRP A 119 3.73 -3.49 9.74
C TRP A 119 5.26 -3.40 9.73
N TYR A 120 5.91 -4.48 9.35
CA TYR A 120 7.36 -4.51 9.17
C TYR A 120 7.71 -5.12 7.83
N HIS A 121 8.80 -4.68 7.23
CA HIS A 121 9.27 -5.20 5.93
C HIS A 121 10.76 -4.98 5.71
N SER A 122 11.30 -5.60 4.68
CA SER A 122 12.70 -5.41 4.28
C SER A 122 12.89 -4.08 3.56
N HIS A 123 13.99 -3.42 3.85
CA HIS A 123 14.54 -2.32 3.05
C HIS A 123 15.77 -2.76 2.24
N SER A 124 15.98 -4.07 2.05
CA SER A 124 17.11 -4.64 1.32
C SER A 124 16.67 -5.18 -0.04
N GLY A 125 17.14 -4.52 -1.11
CA GLY A 125 16.85 -4.94 -2.48
C GLY A 125 15.36 -5.05 -2.79
N LEU A 126 14.93 -6.21 -3.35
CA LEU A 126 13.53 -6.50 -3.66
C LEU A 126 12.94 -7.63 -2.78
N GLN A 127 13.45 -7.75 -1.55
CA GLN A 127 13.02 -8.79 -0.61
C GLN A 127 11.57 -8.59 -0.16
N GLU A 128 11.11 -7.34 -0.04
CA GLU A 128 9.72 -7.00 0.25
C GLU A 128 8.79 -7.62 -0.80
N GLN A 129 9.04 -7.38 -2.09
CA GLN A 129 8.27 -8.00 -3.19
C GLN A 129 8.30 -9.53 -3.14
N SER A 130 9.36 -10.11 -2.59
CA SER A 130 9.51 -11.57 -2.45
C SER A 130 8.78 -12.13 -1.23
N GLY A 131 8.28 -11.29 -0.30
CA GLY A 131 7.48 -11.73 0.85
C GLY A 131 8.05 -11.37 2.22
N HIS A 132 9.16 -10.63 2.29
CA HIS A 132 9.75 -10.21 3.55
C HIS A 132 8.96 -9.03 4.17
N TYR A 133 7.78 -9.31 4.66
CA TYR A 133 6.90 -8.40 5.38
C TYR A 133 5.99 -9.16 6.33
N GLY A 134 5.46 -8.46 7.32
CA GLY A 134 4.49 -9.00 8.28
C GLY A 134 3.76 -7.91 9.05
N PRO A 135 2.59 -8.22 9.63
CA PRO A 135 1.80 -7.27 10.40
C PRO A 135 2.40 -7.02 11.78
N LEU A 136 2.17 -5.82 12.32
CA LEU A 136 2.58 -5.41 13.64
C LEU A 136 1.45 -4.61 14.29
N ILE A 137 1.01 -5.06 15.47
CA ILE A 137 0.00 -4.38 16.28
C ILE A 137 0.63 -4.01 17.61
N ILE A 138 0.45 -2.77 18.03
CA ILE A 138 0.83 -2.32 19.36
C ILE A 138 -0.46 -1.98 20.11
N ASP A 139 -0.76 -2.80 21.12
CA ASP A 139 -1.90 -2.56 22.00
C ASP A 139 -1.63 -1.33 22.87
N PRO A 140 -2.60 -0.46 23.12
CA PRO A 140 -2.40 0.71 23.96
C PRO A 140 -2.11 0.35 25.43
N ALA A 141 -1.36 1.22 26.11
CA ALA A 141 -1.10 1.08 27.55
C ALA A 141 -2.38 1.20 28.39
N ASP A 142 -3.23 2.16 28.01
CA ASP A 142 -4.55 2.40 28.58
C ASP A 142 -5.64 1.60 27.82
N PRO A 143 -6.88 1.56 28.34
CA PRO A 143 -7.99 0.96 27.60
C PRO A 143 -8.14 1.54 26.20
N ASP A 144 -8.25 0.66 25.20
CA ASP A 144 -8.35 1.09 23.79
C ASP A 144 -9.58 2.00 23.61
N PRO A 145 -9.40 3.23 23.11
CA PRO A 145 -10.52 4.15 22.84
C PRO A 145 -11.42 3.64 21.73
N ILE A 146 -10.91 2.79 20.84
CA ILE A 146 -11.67 2.21 19.74
C ILE A 146 -12.31 0.89 20.24
N GLN A 147 -13.55 1.00 20.68
CA GLN A 147 -14.27 -0.16 21.19
C GLN A 147 -14.72 -1.07 20.06
N SER A 148 -14.48 -2.38 20.20
CA SER A 148 -14.97 -3.43 19.31
C SER A 148 -15.15 -4.74 20.10
N ASP A 149 -16.08 -5.58 19.66
CA ASP A 149 -16.31 -6.89 20.26
C ASP A 149 -15.33 -7.93 19.71
N ARG A 150 -14.78 -7.65 18.52
CA ARG A 150 -13.88 -8.55 17.79
C ARG A 150 -12.97 -7.77 16.86
N GLU A 151 -11.77 -8.26 16.66
CA GLU A 151 -10.85 -7.67 15.66
C GLU A 151 -10.19 -8.73 14.78
N PHE A 152 -9.86 -8.31 13.56
CA PHE A 152 -9.13 -9.11 12.59
C PHE A 152 -8.06 -8.25 11.89
N VAL A 153 -6.94 -8.88 11.59
CA VAL A 153 -5.88 -8.26 10.77
C VAL A 153 -6.02 -8.76 9.34
N LEU A 154 -6.12 -7.84 8.40
CA LEU A 154 -6.14 -8.09 6.97
C LEU A 154 -4.95 -7.40 6.32
N LEU A 155 -3.91 -8.18 6.02
CA LEU A 155 -2.75 -7.73 5.29
C LEU A 155 -2.93 -8.04 3.80
N LEU A 156 -2.96 -6.99 2.99
CA LEU A 156 -3.02 -7.07 1.53
C LEU A 156 -1.60 -7.08 0.96
N SER A 157 -1.39 -7.85 -0.09
CA SER A 157 -0.12 -7.94 -0.76
C SER A 157 -0.28 -8.50 -2.18
N GLU A 158 0.82 -8.63 -2.91
CA GLU A 158 0.84 -9.32 -4.19
C GLU A 158 1.92 -10.40 -4.25
N PHE A 159 1.71 -11.35 -5.12
CA PHE A 159 2.66 -12.40 -5.47
C PHE A 159 2.96 -12.38 -6.95
N THR A 160 4.20 -12.63 -7.30
CA THR A 160 4.62 -12.92 -8.68
C THR A 160 5.46 -14.19 -8.74
N ALA A 161 5.23 -15.00 -9.80
CA ALA A 161 6.10 -16.12 -10.10
C ALA A 161 7.36 -15.70 -10.89
N MET A 162 7.41 -14.44 -11.30
CA MET A 162 8.57 -13.89 -11.99
C MET A 162 9.58 -13.37 -10.97
N ASP A 163 10.85 -13.48 -11.28
CA ASP A 163 11.93 -12.87 -10.50
C ASP A 163 11.71 -11.34 -10.41
N PRO A 164 11.58 -10.75 -9.21
CA PRO A 164 11.37 -9.31 -9.03
C PRO A 164 12.44 -8.45 -9.70
N HIS A 165 13.69 -8.89 -9.76
CA HIS A 165 14.75 -8.17 -10.46
C HIS A 165 14.51 -8.07 -11.96
N LYS A 166 13.90 -9.09 -12.57
CA LYS A 166 13.49 -9.02 -13.99
C LYS A 166 12.34 -8.05 -14.21
N ILE A 167 11.39 -8.01 -13.29
CA ILE A 167 10.30 -7.01 -13.34
C ILE A 167 10.90 -5.62 -13.29
N PHE A 168 11.73 -5.34 -12.27
CA PHE A 168 12.38 -4.05 -12.08
C PHE A 168 13.23 -3.62 -13.30
N GLN A 169 14.03 -4.53 -13.85
CA GLN A 169 14.83 -4.26 -15.05
C GLN A 169 13.94 -3.87 -16.25
N ARG A 170 12.80 -4.54 -16.43
CA ARG A 170 11.86 -4.22 -17.51
C ARG A 170 11.16 -2.88 -17.32
N LEU A 171 10.73 -2.58 -16.10
CA LEU A 171 10.13 -1.29 -15.77
C LEU A 171 11.08 -0.11 -16.03
N ARG A 172 12.38 -0.28 -15.76
CA ARG A 172 13.40 0.73 -16.09
C ARG A 172 13.58 0.98 -17.60
N THR A 173 13.20 0.06 -18.46
CA THR A 173 13.28 0.19 -19.91
C THR A 173 11.95 0.60 -20.55
N GLY A 174 10.83 0.41 -19.85
CA GLY A 174 9.51 0.77 -20.32
C GLY A 174 8.46 0.53 -19.23
N GLU A 175 8.03 1.60 -18.59
CA GLU A 175 7.09 1.60 -17.45
C GLU A 175 5.86 0.74 -17.70
N GLY A 176 5.21 0.90 -18.82
CA GLY A 176 4.03 0.12 -19.17
C GLY A 176 4.31 -1.30 -19.70
N TYR A 177 5.50 -1.90 -19.50
CA TYR A 177 5.80 -3.25 -20.01
C TYR A 177 4.88 -4.33 -19.44
N PHE A 178 4.52 -4.25 -18.17
CA PHE A 178 3.65 -5.20 -17.47
C PHE A 178 2.20 -4.73 -17.34
N ASN A 179 1.87 -3.57 -17.89
CA ASN A 179 0.48 -3.14 -17.98
C ASN A 179 -0.23 -3.94 -19.08
N ARG A 180 -1.02 -4.94 -18.67
CA ARG A 180 -1.79 -5.80 -19.57
C ARG A 180 -3.14 -5.19 -20.00
N GLN A 181 -3.44 -3.99 -19.54
CA GLN A 181 -4.68 -3.26 -19.86
C GLN A 181 -4.44 -2.16 -20.91
N LYS A 182 -3.27 -2.13 -21.53
CA LYS A 182 -3.00 -1.21 -22.65
C LYS A 182 -4.01 -1.40 -23.76
N THR A 183 -4.57 -0.29 -24.20
CA THR A 183 -5.48 -0.23 -25.33
C THR A 183 -4.75 0.14 -26.62
N THR A 184 -5.25 -0.36 -27.75
CA THR A 184 -4.79 -0.02 -29.08
C THR A 184 -5.76 0.96 -29.76
N TRP A 185 -5.40 1.46 -30.91
CA TRP A 185 -6.28 2.33 -31.71
C TRP A 185 -7.60 1.68 -32.13
N THR A 186 -7.63 0.35 -32.20
CA THR A 186 -8.79 -0.45 -32.59
C THR A 186 -9.70 -0.80 -31.45
N ASP A 187 -9.22 -0.67 -30.20
CA ASP A 187 -10.02 -1.01 -29.03
C ASP A 187 -11.16 0.01 -28.83
N GLN A 188 -12.33 -0.51 -28.50
CA GLN A 188 -13.48 0.32 -28.17
C GLN A 188 -13.37 0.72 -26.68
N TYR A 189 -13.17 2.00 -26.42
CA TYR A 189 -13.32 2.57 -25.10
C TYR A 189 -13.95 3.97 -25.19
N PRO A 190 -14.64 4.41 -24.14
CA PRO A 190 -15.50 5.60 -24.17
C PRO A 190 -14.69 6.91 -24.21
N MET A 191 -14.03 7.15 -25.32
CA MET A 191 -13.19 8.33 -25.51
C MET A 191 -13.32 8.84 -26.93
N GLY A 192 -13.51 10.13 -27.08
CA GLY A 192 -13.65 10.78 -28.38
C GLY A 192 -12.37 10.76 -29.22
N ARG A 193 -12.49 10.94 -30.56
CA ARG A 193 -11.32 10.95 -31.47
C ARG A 193 -10.30 12.02 -31.11
N ALA A 194 -10.74 13.20 -30.71
CA ALA A 194 -9.88 14.32 -30.33
C ALA A 194 -9.05 13.95 -29.07
N GLU A 195 -9.70 13.39 -28.06
CA GLU A 195 -9.08 12.97 -26.84
C GLU A 195 -8.08 11.82 -27.06
N ARG A 196 -8.44 10.82 -27.89
CA ARG A 196 -7.49 9.75 -28.29
C ARG A 196 -6.24 10.31 -28.98
N ARG A 197 -6.42 11.32 -29.85
CA ARG A 197 -5.29 11.97 -30.50
C ARG A 197 -4.40 12.68 -29.51
N MET A 198 -4.97 13.35 -28.52
CA MET A 198 -4.24 14.04 -27.46
C MET A 198 -3.40 13.06 -26.63
N TRP A 199 -3.98 11.97 -26.15
CA TRP A 199 -3.26 10.92 -25.43
C TRP A 199 -2.13 10.31 -26.28
N ALA A 200 -2.38 10.07 -27.57
CA ALA A 200 -1.36 9.55 -28.47
C ALA A 200 -0.20 10.54 -28.71
N GLN A 201 -0.48 11.86 -28.77
CA GLN A 201 0.56 12.90 -28.88
C GLN A 201 1.43 12.97 -27.63
N MET A 202 0.85 12.76 -26.46
CA MET A 202 1.59 12.66 -25.18
C MET A 202 2.37 11.34 -25.05
N ARG A 203 2.15 10.37 -25.93
CA ARG A 203 2.70 9.00 -25.84
C ARG A 203 2.31 8.26 -24.55
N MET A 204 1.17 8.59 -23.99
CA MET A 204 0.62 8.03 -22.76
C MET A 204 -0.69 7.31 -23.05
N PRO A 205 -0.92 6.11 -22.50
CA PRO A 205 -2.24 5.48 -22.56
C PRO A 205 -3.09 5.90 -21.33
N PRO A 206 -4.38 6.22 -21.53
CA PRO A 206 -5.28 6.57 -20.42
C PRO A 206 -5.58 5.38 -19.49
N THR A 207 -5.13 4.19 -19.86
CA THR A 207 -5.24 2.95 -19.06
C THR A 207 -3.98 2.66 -18.27
N ASP A 208 -3.00 3.55 -18.25
CA ASP A 208 -1.73 3.39 -17.55
C ASP A 208 -1.86 3.83 -16.09
N ILE A 209 -2.60 3.02 -15.32
CA ILE A 209 -2.92 3.27 -13.91
C ILE A 209 -1.96 2.54 -12.97
N SER A 210 -1.44 1.40 -13.41
CA SER A 210 -0.50 0.58 -12.64
C SER A 210 0.51 -0.05 -13.59
N ASP A 211 1.78 0.10 -13.30
CA ASP A 211 2.89 -0.42 -14.11
C ASP A 211 2.87 -1.95 -14.20
N VAL A 212 2.44 -2.62 -13.13
CA VAL A 212 2.29 -4.07 -13.08
C VAL A 212 0.86 -4.44 -12.74
N SER A 213 0.22 -5.20 -13.62
CA SER A 213 -1.16 -5.66 -13.48
C SER A 213 -1.24 -7.19 -13.45
N ALA A 214 -2.43 -7.74 -13.13
CA ALA A 214 -2.66 -9.15 -13.38
C ALA A 214 -2.57 -9.47 -14.90
N PRO A 215 -2.08 -10.66 -15.31
CA PRO A 215 -1.74 -11.81 -14.48
C PRO A 215 -0.27 -11.84 -14.00
N THR A 216 0.51 -10.75 -14.15
CA THR A 216 1.88 -10.69 -13.62
C THR A 216 1.83 -10.79 -12.10
N TYR A 217 0.93 -10.03 -11.48
CA TYR A 217 0.61 -10.14 -10.06
C TYR A 217 -0.63 -11.01 -9.79
N THR A 218 -0.58 -11.73 -8.67
CA THR A 218 -1.74 -12.34 -8.00
C THR A 218 -1.93 -11.64 -6.68
N TYR A 219 -3.09 -11.02 -6.46
CA TYR A 219 -3.38 -10.25 -5.26
C TYR A 219 -3.78 -11.16 -4.11
N LEU A 220 -3.30 -10.86 -2.90
CA LEU A 220 -3.38 -11.73 -1.74
C LEU A 220 -4.00 -11.01 -0.53
N ALA A 221 -4.76 -11.78 0.23
CA ALA A 221 -5.24 -11.44 1.58
C ALA A 221 -4.59 -12.41 2.57
N ASN A 222 -3.81 -11.89 3.53
CA ASN A 222 -3.06 -12.70 4.49
C ASN A 222 -2.22 -13.82 3.83
N GLY A 223 -1.62 -13.51 2.66
CA GLY A 223 -0.81 -14.45 1.88
C GLY A 223 -1.59 -15.43 1.00
N LEU A 224 -2.92 -15.43 1.05
CA LEU A 224 -3.81 -16.35 0.34
C LEU A 224 -4.45 -15.68 -0.88
N PRO A 225 -4.54 -16.38 -2.04
CA PRO A 225 -5.24 -15.89 -3.21
C PRO A 225 -6.77 -15.93 -3.02
N ALA A 226 -7.50 -15.22 -3.86
CA ALA A 226 -8.95 -15.07 -3.77
C ALA A 226 -9.73 -16.40 -3.64
N GLN A 227 -9.24 -17.48 -4.27
CA GLN A 227 -9.85 -18.81 -4.21
C GLN A 227 -9.72 -19.47 -2.82
N GLN A 228 -8.77 -19.01 -2.02
CA GLN A 228 -8.48 -19.49 -0.66
C GLN A 228 -8.68 -18.36 0.37
N ALA A 229 -9.57 -17.42 0.06
CA ALA A 229 -9.83 -16.24 0.89
C ALA A 229 -9.93 -16.59 2.38
N PRO A 230 -9.20 -15.86 3.26
CA PRO A 230 -9.28 -16.08 4.71
C PRO A 230 -10.67 -15.79 5.23
N GLU A 231 -11.09 -16.53 6.27
CA GLU A 231 -12.39 -16.39 6.91
C GLU A 231 -12.24 -15.70 8.26
N PHE A 232 -13.03 -14.67 8.48
CA PHE A 232 -13.14 -13.93 9.73
C PHE A 232 -14.49 -14.22 10.35
N LEU A 233 -14.50 -14.92 11.48
CA LEU A 233 -15.73 -15.38 12.14
C LEU A 233 -16.24 -14.33 13.11
N PHE A 234 -17.48 -13.90 12.94
CA PHE A 234 -18.17 -12.95 13.79
C PHE A 234 -19.54 -13.49 14.28
N ARG A 235 -20.11 -12.83 15.28
CA ARG A 235 -21.50 -13.04 15.71
C ARG A 235 -22.34 -11.85 15.30
N ARG A 236 -23.58 -12.11 14.93
CA ARG A 236 -24.52 -11.01 14.58
C ARG A 236 -24.62 -10.00 15.71
N GLY A 237 -24.56 -8.72 15.37
CA GLY A 237 -24.60 -7.63 16.33
C GLY A 237 -23.25 -7.25 16.95
N GLU A 238 -22.18 -7.99 16.66
CA GLU A 238 -20.84 -7.59 17.07
C GLU A 238 -20.35 -6.39 16.24
N ARG A 239 -19.66 -5.48 16.91
CA ARG A 239 -18.83 -4.45 16.28
C ARG A 239 -17.48 -5.07 15.96
N VAL A 240 -17.18 -5.20 14.68
CA VAL A 240 -15.96 -5.84 14.21
C VAL A 240 -14.96 -4.79 13.77
N ARG A 241 -13.74 -4.82 14.33
CA ARG A 241 -12.61 -4.01 13.89
C ARG A 241 -11.80 -4.78 12.85
N LEU A 242 -11.64 -4.19 11.67
CA LEU A 242 -10.74 -4.69 10.64
C LEU A 242 -9.50 -3.79 10.63
N ARG A 243 -8.34 -4.37 10.93
CA ARG A 243 -7.04 -3.71 10.84
C ARG A 243 -6.47 -4.00 9.47
N LEU A 244 -6.61 -3.05 8.57
CA LEU A 244 -6.11 -3.16 7.19
C LEU A 244 -4.67 -2.70 7.12
N ILE A 245 -3.84 -3.48 6.43
CA ILE A 245 -2.44 -3.17 6.13
C ILE A 245 -2.23 -3.42 4.65
N ASN A 246 -1.71 -2.47 3.92
CA ASN A 246 -1.29 -2.70 2.56
C ASN A 246 0.24 -2.86 2.48
N GLY A 247 0.70 -4.11 2.60
CA GLY A 247 2.09 -4.51 2.45
C GLY A 247 2.45 -4.89 1.01
N SER A 248 1.78 -4.32 0.01
CA SER A 248 2.12 -4.50 -1.40
C SER A 248 3.29 -3.62 -1.78
N ALA A 249 4.17 -4.11 -2.65
CA ALA A 249 5.30 -3.30 -3.14
C ALA A 249 4.85 -2.17 -4.08
N MET A 250 3.66 -2.29 -4.74
CA MET A 250 3.16 -1.21 -5.61
C MET A 250 1.65 -1.17 -5.87
N THR A 251 0.87 -2.14 -5.39
CA THR A 251 -0.56 -2.19 -5.68
C THR A 251 -1.37 -1.37 -4.70
N PHE A 252 -2.17 -0.43 -5.21
CA PHE A 252 -3.22 0.25 -4.44
C PHE A 252 -4.52 -0.55 -4.55
N PHE A 253 -5.26 -0.66 -3.46
CA PHE A 253 -6.54 -1.37 -3.42
C PHE A 253 -7.70 -0.46 -3.09
N ASN A 254 -8.82 -0.69 -3.76
CA ASN A 254 -10.13 -0.18 -3.36
C ASN A 254 -10.83 -1.25 -2.51
N VAL A 255 -11.04 -0.95 -1.24
CA VAL A 255 -11.62 -1.87 -0.26
C VAL A 255 -13.07 -1.52 -0.02
N ARG A 256 -13.96 -2.49 -0.18
CA ARG A 256 -15.38 -2.38 0.10
C ARG A 256 -15.95 -3.70 0.62
N ILE A 257 -17.04 -3.61 1.34
CA ILE A 257 -17.80 -4.77 1.80
C ILE A 257 -19.24 -4.57 1.32
N PRO A 258 -19.66 -5.20 0.21
CA PRO A 258 -21.00 -5.00 -0.32
C PRO A 258 -22.09 -5.24 0.73
N GLY A 259 -22.98 -4.27 0.91
CA GLY A 259 -24.02 -4.29 1.92
C GLY A 259 -23.64 -3.74 3.29
N LEU A 260 -22.37 -3.36 3.52
CA LEU A 260 -21.93 -2.73 4.77
C LEU A 260 -21.25 -1.38 4.51
N LYS A 261 -21.38 -0.49 5.47
CA LYS A 261 -20.59 0.74 5.54
C LYS A 261 -19.31 0.48 6.35
N LEU A 262 -18.26 1.19 6.00
CA LEU A 262 -16.95 1.15 6.65
C LEU A 262 -16.78 2.43 7.45
N THR A 263 -16.62 2.35 8.76
CA THR A 263 -16.29 3.52 9.57
C THR A 263 -14.78 3.52 9.87
N VAL A 264 -14.04 4.41 9.21
CA VAL A 264 -12.61 4.62 9.44
C VAL A 264 -12.44 5.24 10.83
N VAL A 265 -11.65 4.62 11.69
CA VAL A 265 -11.41 5.06 13.08
C VAL A 265 -9.94 5.30 13.39
N ALA A 266 -9.02 4.75 12.56
CA ALA A 266 -7.59 5.06 12.63
C ALA A 266 -6.98 5.00 11.22
N ALA A 267 -5.90 5.76 11.01
CA ALA A 267 -5.07 5.77 9.81
C ALA A 267 -3.60 5.86 10.24
N ASP A 268 -2.74 5.04 9.62
CA ASP A 268 -1.30 4.96 9.89
C ASP A 268 -0.97 4.89 11.39
N GLY A 269 -1.68 3.99 12.07
CA GLY A 269 -1.54 3.74 13.50
C GLY A 269 -2.16 4.78 14.43
N GLN A 270 -2.68 5.90 13.91
CA GLN A 270 -3.23 6.99 14.71
C GLN A 270 -4.76 7.02 14.65
N ALA A 271 -5.40 7.23 15.82
CA ALA A 271 -6.83 7.43 15.87
C ALA A 271 -7.24 8.69 15.11
N VAL A 272 -8.29 8.59 14.31
CA VAL A 272 -8.85 9.72 13.56
C VAL A 272 -10.30 9.96 13.96
N LYS A 273 -10.81 11.16 13.67
CA LYS A 273 -12.25 11.40 13.78
C LYS A 273 -13.00 10.45 12.86
N PRO A 274 -13.94 9.64 13.38
CA PRO A 274 -14.60 8.61 12.60
C PRO A 274 -15.27 9.15 11.33
N VAL A 275 -14.98 8.50 10.19
CA VAL A 275 -15.59 8.82 8.89
C VAL A 275 -16.18 7.56 8.31
N THR A 276 -17.47 7.59 7.98
CA THR A 276 -18.19 6.46 7.39
C THR A 276 -18.22 6.58 5.87
N VAL A 277 -17.74 5.54 5.19
CA VAL A 277 -17.63 5.46 3.73
C VAL A 277 -18.21 4.13 3.24
N GLU A 278 -18.48 4.03 1.94
CA GLU A 278 -18.87 2.77 1.29
C GLU A 278 -17.68 2.04 0.68
N GLU A 279 -16.64 2.78 0.37
CA GLU A 279 -15.38 2.30 -0.19
C GLU A 279 -14.23 3.16 0.30
N LEU A 280 -13.08 2.54 0.52
CA LEU A 280 -11.82 3.16 0.91
C LEU A 280 -10.75 2.75 -0.10
N GLN A 281 -9.94 3.69 -0.58
CA GLN A 281 -8.70 3.36 -1.26
C GLN A 281 -7.55 3.33 -0.25
N ILE A 282 -6.75 2.27 -0.30
CA ILE A 282 -5.55 2.10 0.53
C ILE A 282 -4.32 2.01 -0.38
N ALA A 283 -3.41 2.96 -0.23
CA ALA A 283 -2.14 3.00 -0.95
C ALA A 283 -1.13 2.00 -0.35
N THR A 284 -0.01 1.78 -1.04
CA THR A 284 1.11 0.99 -0.50
C THR A 284 1.59 1.62 0.80
N ALA A 285 1.95 0.77 1.75
CA ALA A 285 2.44 1.12 3.09
C ALA A 285 1.40 1.72 4.05
N GLU A 286 0.22 2.14 3.59
CA GLU A 286 -0.83 2.67 4.46
C GLU A 286 -1.47 1.60 5.35
N THR A 287 -1.95 2.02 6.50
CA THR A 287 -2.79 1.20 7.38
C THR A 287 -4.07 1.94 7.76
N TYR A 288 -5.17 1.21 7.88
CA TYR A 288 -6.44 1.74 8.35
C TYR A 288 -7.11 0.78 9.32
N ASP A 289 -7.74 1.32 10.36
CA ASP A 289 -8.66 0.56 11.19
C ASP A 289 -10.09 0.96 10.86
N LEU A 290 -10.89 -0.05 10.56
CA LEU A 290 -12.28 0.11 10.19
C LEU A 290 -13.18 -0.58 11.22
N ILE A 291 -14.28 0.07 11.59
CA ILE A 291 -15.37 -0.58 12.29
C ILE A 291 -16.48 -0.90 11.29
N VAL A 292 -16.93 -2.15 11.34
CA VAL A 292 -18.12 -2.64 10.61
C VAL A 292 -19.07 -3.31 11.58
N GLU A 293 -20.37 -3.21 11.31
CA GLU A 293 -21.45 -3.78 12.12
C GLU A 293 -22.30 -4.70 11.24
N PRO A 294 -21.85 -5.96 11.02
CA PRO A 294 -22.51 -6.86 10.11
C PRO A 294 -23.80 -7.43 10.72
N ASP A 295 -24.92 -7.26 10.02
CA ASP A 295 -26.25 -7.71 10.41
C ASP A 295 -26.70 -9.00 9.70
N GLY A 296 -25.97 -9.42 8.64
CA GLY A 296 -26.22 -10.66 7.89
C GLY A 296 -25.45 -11.86 8.41
N THR A 297 -25.22 -12.85 7.55
CA THR A 297 -24.49 -14.07 7.87
C THR A 297 -23.15 -14.19 7.17
N ALA A 298 -22.98 -13.55 6.01
CA ALA A 298 -21.75 -13.62 5.23
C ALA A 298 -21.60 -12.38 4.34
N PHE A 299 -20.40 -11.80 4.35
CA PHE A 299 -20.04 -10.64 3.55
C PHE A 299 -18.67 -10.86 2.93
N ALA A 300 -18.50 -10.52 1.65
CA ALA A 300 -17.22 -10.51 0.99
C ALA A 300 -16.48 -9.20 1.31
N ILE A 301 -15.26 -9.29 1.83
CA ILE A 301 -14.34 -8.16 1.88
C ILE A 301 -13.60 -8.15 0.54
N VAL A 302 -13.94 -7.19 -0.30
CA VAL A 302 -13.42 -7.07 -1.67
C VAL A 302 -12.34 -6.01 -1.71
N CYS A 303 -11.11 -6.41 -2.00
CA CYS A 303 -9.96 -5.54 -2.14
C CYS A 303 -9.52 -5.56 -3.61
N GLU A 304 -10.10 -4.69 -4.40
CA GLU A 304 -9.94 -4.63 -5.84
C GLU A 304 -8.75 -3.73 -6.19
N ALA A 305 -7.79 -4.23 -6.99
CA ALA A 305 -6.68 -3.39 -7.46
C ALA A 305 -7.20 -2.15 -8.18
N MET A 306 -6.57 -1.00 -7.98
CA MET A 306 -7.10 0.29 -8.49
C MET A 306 -7.27 0.29 -10.01
N ASN A 307 -6.45 -0.46 -10.74
CA ASN A 307 -6.57 -0.66 -12.18
C ASN A 307 -7.63 -1.70 -12.59
N ARG A 308 -8.34 -2.33 -11.64
CA ARG A 308 -9.36 -3.36 -11.85
C ARG A 308 -8.87 -4.61 -12.58
N SER A 309 -7.57 -4.92 -12.57
CA SER A 309 -7.04 -6.12 -13.21
C SER A 309 -7.27 -7.39 -12.39
N GLY A 310 -7.61 -7.28 -11.11
CA GLY A 310 -7.88 -8.38 -10.21
C GLY A 310 -8.21 -7.90 -8.79
N MET A 311 -8.41 -8.83 -7.86
CA MET A 311 -8.73 -8.54 -6.48
C MET A 311 -8.15 -9.56 -5.50
N ALA A 312 -7.86 -9.11 -4.29
CA ALA A 312 -7.76 -9.96 -3.11
C ALA A 312 -9.12 -10.04 -2.41
N LEU A 313 -9.39 -11.15 -1.72
CA LEU A 313 -10.65 -11.40 -1.04
C LEU A 313 -10.43 -11.89 0.38
N ALA A 314 -11.32 -11.49 1.29
CA ALA A 314 -11.53 -12.15 2.57
C ALA A 314 -13.04 -12.33 2.79
N ALA A 315 -13.42 -13.22 3.69
CA ALA A 315 -14.82 -13.46 4.02
C ALA A 315 -15.05 -13.13 5.50
N LEU A 316 -16.09 -12.34 5.77
CA LEU A 316 -16.62 -12.09 7.11
C LEU A 316 -17.88 -12.93 7.26
N THR A 317 -17.85 -13.96 8.12
CA THR A 317 -18.93 -14.98 8.18
C THR A 317 -19.28 -15.36 9.60
N THR A 318 -20.54 -15.80 9.81
CA THR A 318 -20.99 -16.31 11.12
C THR A 318 -20.69 -17.80 11.33
N THR A 319 -20.38 -18.52 10.26
CA THR A 319 -20.15 -19.98 10.29
C THR A 319 -18.99 -20.33 9.38
N PRO A 320 -18.06 -21.21 9.81
CA PRO A 320 -16.95 -21.67 8.98
C PRO A 320 -17.43 -22.29 7.65
N GLY A 321 -16.69 -22.03 6.58
CA GLY A 321 -16.99 -22.56 5.25
C GLY A 321 -18.10 -21.84 4.48
N LEU A 322 -18.76 -20.86 5.09
CA LEU A 322 -19.75 -20.05 4.41
C LEU A 322 -19.08 -19.11 3.40
N ARG A 323 -19.53 -19.13 2.16
CA ARG A 323 -18.97 -18.29 1.09
C ARG A 323 -19.96 -17.21 0.67
N PRO A 324 -19.65 -15.94 0.93
CA PRO A 324 -20.46 -14.84 0.44
C PRO A 324 -20.35 -14.70 -1.09
N PRO A 325 -21.38 -14.14 -1.76
CA PRO A 325 -21.29 -13.83 -3.17
C PRO A 325 -20.19 -12.76 -3.41
N VAL A 326 -19.36 -13.01 -4.41
CA VAL A 326 -18.30 -12.09 -4.81
C VAL A 326 -18.76 -11.32 -6.04
N PRO A 327 -18.77 -9.98 -5.99
CA PRO A 327 -19.14 -9.19 -7.16
C PRO A 327 -18.07 -9.33 -8.27
N PRO A 328 -18.46 -9.15 -9.55
CA PRO A 328 -17.49 -9.11 -10.64
C PRO A 328 -16.55 -7.90 -10.49
N LEU A 329 -15.39 -7.98 -11.14
CA LEU A 329 -14.51 -6.83 -11.30
C LEU A 329 -15.24 -5.69 -12.00
N ARG A 330 -15.05 -4.49 -11.53
CA ARG A 330 -15.59 -3.28 -12.16
C ARG A 330 -14.80 -2.95 -13.43
N GLN A 331 -15.37 -2.09 -14.25
CA GLN A 331 -14.66 -1.55 -15.40
C GLN A 331 -13.43 -0.75 -14.94
N ALA A 332 -12.30 -0.96 -15.63
CA ALA A 332 -11.07 -0.19 -15.36
C ALA A 332 -11.34 1.32 -15.58
N PRO A 333 -10.92 2.19 -14.64
CA PRO A 333 -11.02 3.62 -14.85
C PRO A 333 -10.09 4.06 -15.99
N LEU A 334 -10.39 5.20 -16.57
CA LEU A 334 -9.51 5.87 -17.50
C LEU A 334 -8.94 7.11 -16.83
N LEU A 335 -7.64 7.34 -16.97
CA LEU A 335 -7.01 8.58 -16.53
C LEU A 335 -7.60 9.75 -17.32
N THR A 336 -7.79 10.85 -16.63
CA THR A 336 -8.21 12.13 -17.20
C THR A 336 -7.04 13.13 -17.14
N MET A 337 -7.17 14.26 -17.84
CA MET A 337 -6.17 15.34 -17.74
C MET A 337 -6.05 15.89 -16.32
N ALA A 338 -7.12 15.87 -15.56
CA ALA A 338 -7.12 16.28 -14.16
C ALA A 338 -6.26 15.35 -13.30
N ASP A 339 -6.31 14.02 -13.53
CA ASP A 339 -5.48 13.03 -12.84
C ASP A 339 -3.99 13.23 -13.12
N MET A 340 -3.67 13.84 -14.30
CA MET A 340 -2.31 14.19 -14.70
C MET A 340 -1.85 15.55 -14.14
N GLY A 341 -2.64 16.19 -13.28
CA GLY A 341 -2.36 17.53 -12.76
C GLY A 341 -2.49 18.66 -13.82
N MET A 342 -3.04 18.34 -14.98
CA MET A 342 -3.25 19.30 -16.05
C MET A 342 -4.69 19.86 -15.97
N ASN A 343 -4.91 20.83 -15.10
CA ASN A 343 -6.17 21.57 -15.07
C ASN A 343 -6.17 22.58 -16.24
N HIS A 344 -6.86 22.24 -17.31
CA HIS A 344 -7.37 23.29 -18.21
C HIS A 344 -8.44 24.04 -17.43
N GLY A 345 -8.09 25.25 -16.96
CA GLY A 345 -9.01 26.09 -16.23
C GLY A 345 -10.37 26.09 -16.92
N SER A 346 -11.41 25.79 -16.15
CA SER A 346 -12.78 25.99 -16.56
C SER A 346 -12.99 27.48 -16.82
N GLY A 347 -12.66 27.93 -18.03
CA GLY A 347 -13.07 29.20 -18.53
C GLY A 347 -14.59 29.28 -18.43
N ALA A 348 -15.09 30.40 -17.90
CA ALA A 348 -16.51 30.66 -17.76
C ALA A 348 -17.25 30.30 -19.08
N PRO A 349 -18.50 29.76 -19.02
CA PRO A 349 -19.27 29.48 -20.21
C PRO A 349 -19.51 30.79 -20.97
N GLY A 350 -18.82 31.02 -22.10
CA GLY A 350 -19.01 32.23 -22.91
C GLY A 350 -17.81 32.66 -23.75
N ALA A 351 -16.63 32.15 -23.53
CA ALA A 351 -15.48 32.44 -24.41
C ALA A 351 -15.40 31.36 -25.52
N GLY A 352 -15.94 31.67 -26.69
CA GLY A 352 -15.79 30.85 -27.87
C GLY A 352 -14.32 30.76 -28.29
N HIS A 353 -13.67 29.63 -28.00
CA HIS A 353 -12.37 29.33 -28.57
C HIS A 353 -12.56 28.67 -29.94
N ASN A 354 -12.25 29.44 -31.00
CA ASN A 354 -12.02 28.92 -32.32
C ASN A 354 -10.89 27.87 -32.24
N HIS A 355 -11.22 26.62 -32.48
CA HIS A 355 -10.25 25.55 -32.69
C HIS A 355 -9.65 25.73 -34.09
N GLY A 356 -8.66 26.63 -34.20
CA GLY A 356 -7.77 26.69 -35.34
C GLY A 356 -6.76 25.55 -35.28
N ASP A 357 -6.60 24.86 -36.39
CA ASP A 357 -5.63 23.79 -36.61
C ASP A 357 -4.23 24.14 -36.10
N GLY A 358 -3.62 23.23 -35.34
CA GLY A 358 -2.17 23.19 -35.17
C GLY A 358 -1.58 23.64 -33.84
N MET A 359 -2.18 23.36 -32.69
CA MET A 359 -1.44 23.48 -31.42
C MET A 359 -0.42 22.35 -31.33
N SER A 360 0.83 22.67 -31.65
CA SER A 360 2.02 21.90 -31.27
C SER A 360 2.19 21.95 -29.74
N MET A 361 2.15 20.81 -29.07
CA MET A 361 2.47 20.72 -27.64
C MET A 361 3.95 20.98 -27.33
N ALA A 362 4.80 21.16 -28.34
CA ALA A 362 6.20 21.55 -28.22
C ALA A 362 6.29 23.04 -27.84
N GLY A 363 6.11 23.37 -26.57
CA GLY A 363 6.21 24.74 -26.07
C GLY A 363 5.19 25.11 -25.00
N MET A 364 4.24 24.26 -24.67
CA MET A 364 3.45 24.46 -23.45
C MET A 364 4.29 24.06 -22.26
N PRO A 365 4.53 24.98 -21.29
CA PRO A 365 5.12 24.55 -20.03
C PRO A 365 4.17 23.51 -19.41
N MET A 366 4.65 22.28 -19.23
CA MET A 366 3.89 21.21 -18.54
C MET A 366 3.61 21.59 -17.07
N ARG A 367 3.90 22.82 -16.68
CA ARG A 367 3.78 23.34 -15.34
C ARG A 367 3.36 24.80 -15.35
N ASP A 368 2.38 25.08 -14.56
CA ASP A 368 2.10 26.47 -14.19
C ASP A 368 3.00 26.84 -13.02
N ILE A 369 4.12 27.49 -13.30
CA ILE A 369 5.11 27.95 -12.31
C ILE A 369 4.48 28.92 -11.29
N SER A 370 3.39 29.60 -11.67
CA SER A 370 2.68 30.51 -10.77
C SER A 370 1.97 29.83 -9.60
N LEU A 371 1.78 28.51 -9.70
CA LEU A 371 1.17 27.68 -8.65
C LEU A 371 2.17 27.15 -7.62
N LEU A 372 3.47 27.36 -7.82
CA LEU A 372 4.49 26.95 -6.85
C LEU A 372 4.49 27.90 -5.64
N PRO A 373 4.68 27.36 -4.42
CA PRO A 373 4.94 28.18 -3.26
C PRO A 373 6.15 29.09 -3.53
N PRO A 374 6.11 30.37 -3.08
CA PRO A 374 7.15 31.37 -3.40
C PRO A 374 8.55 31.02 -2.86
N ASP A 375 8.64 30.08 -1.95
CA ASP A 375 9.88 29.56 -1.34
C ASP A 375 10.48 28.35 -2.07
N VAL A 376 9.76 27.77 -3.04
CA VAL A 376 10.25 26.62 -3.83
C VAL A 376 11.12 27.13 -4.98
N LYS A 377 12.42 26.83 -4.92
CA LYS A 377 13.37 27.09 -6.01
C LYS A 377 13.49 25.84 -6.89
N ILE A 378 13.13 26.00 -8.17
CA ILE A 378 13.35 24.95 -9.18
C ILE A 378 14.79 25.11 -9.70
N GLY A 379 15.63 24.09 -9.48
CA GLY A 379 16.97 24.00 -10.04
C GLY A 379 16.99 23.27 -11.40
N PRO A 380 18.10 23.38 -12.16
CA PRO A 380 18.29 22.59 -13.38
C PRO A 380 18.21 21.07 -13.04
N GLY A 381 17.41 20.32 -13.82
CA GLY A 381 17.25 18.86 -13.63
C GLY A 381 16.15 18.43 -12.68
N ILE A 382 15.37 19.35 -12.12
CA ILE A 382 14.16 19.02 -11.36
C ILE A 382 12.97 19.05 -12.33
N ASP A 383 12.51 17.87 -12.73
CA ASP A 383 11.41 17.76 -13.71
C ASP A 383 10.02 17.72 -13.09
N MET A 384 9.89 17.36 -11.82
CA MET A 384 8.61 17.38 -11.11
C MET A 384 8.78 17.86 -9.67
N VAL A 385 7.85 18.70 -9.23
CA VAL A 385 7.69 19.09 -7.82
C VAL A 385 6.31 18.63 -7.40
N ALA A 386 6.19 17.96 -6.24
CA ALA A 386 4.89 17.61 -5.69
C ALA A 386 4.09 18.90 -5.47
N MET A 387 2.99 19.03 -6.19
CA MET A 387 2.12 20.20 -6.10
C MET A 387 1.13 19.98 -4.96
N ALA A 388 1.06 20.91 -4.03
CA ALA A 388 -0.11 21.00 -3.17
C ALA A 388 -1.36 21.19 -4.07
N PRO A 389 -2.55 20.67 -3.70
CA PRO A 389 -3.75 20.91 -4.47
C PRO A 389 -3.92 22.40 -4.73
N ALA A 390 -4.23 22.75 -5.99
CA ALA A 390 -4.26 24.13 -6.48
C ALA A 390 -5.05 25.04 -5.52
N PRO A 391 -4.52 26.25 -5.20
CA PRO A 391 -5.29 27.25 -4.49
C PRO A 391 -6.49 27.63 -5.36
N GLY A 392 -7.69 27.21 -5.00
CA GLY A 392 -8.91 27.48 -5.77
C GLY A 392 -9.74 26.26 -6.10
N GLU A 393 -9.25 25.06 -5.94
CA GLU A 393 -10.12 23.89 -5.89
C GLU A 393 -11.16 24.12 -4.78
N LYS A 394 -12.41 24.31 -5.18
CA LYS A 394 -13.53 24.43 -4.23
C LYS A 394 -13.78 23.05 -3.62
N LEU A 395 -12.89 22.68 -2.69
CA LEU A 395 -13.21 21.59 -1.78
C LEU A 395 -14.53 21.95 -1.12
N ASN A 396 -15.49 21.06 -1.14
CA ASN A 396 -16.73 21.28 -0.42
C ASN A 396 -16.41 21.45 1.07
N ALA A 397 -17.30 22.09 1.83
CA ALA A 397 -17.06 22.40 3.24
C ALA A 397 -16.65 21.19 4.09
N ARG A 398 -17.09 19.99 3.68
CA ARG A 398 -16.78 18.70 4.32
C ARG A 398 -15.33 18.25 4.04
N GLN A 399 -14.85 18.39 2.80
CA GLN A 399 -13.46 18.09 2.41
C GLN A 399 -12.47 19.08 3.04
N LEU A 400 -12.86 20.34 3.17
CA LEU A 400 -12.08 21.36 3.88
C LEU A 400 -12.00 21.11 5.39
N ALA A 401 -13.07 20.62 6.00
CA ALA A 401 -13.08 20.25 7.42
C ALA A 401 -12.12 19.08 7.68
N VAL A 402 -12.19 18.00 6.88
CA VAL A 402 -11.28 16.85 6.97
C VAL A 402 -9.81 17.29 6.80
N LYS A 403 -9.52 18.17 5.83
CA LYS A 403 -8.16 18.67 5.58
C LYS A 403 -7.64 19.57 6.71
N ARG A 404 -8.51 20.35 7.36
CA ARG A 404 -8.13 21.18 8.51
C ARG A 404 -7.94 20.36 9.78
N GLU A 405 -8.80 19.38 10.02
CA GLU A 405 -8.74 18.50 11.19
C GLU A 405 -7.56 17.55 11.10
N SER A 406 -7.21 17.00 9.92
CA SER A 406 -6.01 16.20 9.75
C SER A 406 -4.71 16.99 9.98
N ARG A 407 -4.68 18.27 9.67
CA ARG A 407 -3.55 19.16 10.03
C ARG A 407 -3.46 19.46 11.51
N ALA A 408 -4.57 19.64 12.20
CA ALA A 408 -4.60 19.88 13.64
C ALA A 408 -4.15 18.63 14.43
N GLY A 409 -4.56 17.44 14.02
CA GLY A 409 -4.19 16.19 14.68
C GLY A 409 -2.70 15.81 14.58
N VAL A 410 -1.98 16.34 13.60
CA VAL A 410 -0.54 16.07 13.43
C VAL A 410 0.34 17.07 14.25
N MET A 411 -0.22 18.21 14.67
CA MET A 411 0.54 19.29 15.30
C MET A 411 0.48 19.31 16.84
N ASP A 412 -0.42 18.55 17.47
CA ASP A 412 -0.65 18.58 18.91
C ASP A 412 -0.17 17.31 19.63
N PHE A 413 0.98 16.75 19.26
CA PHE A 413 1.62 15.72 20.08
C PHE A 413 2.41 16.40 21.23
N PRO A 414 1.98 16.28 22.49
CA PRO A 414 2.78 16.71 23.62
C PRO A 414 4.00 15.79 23.74
N GLY A 415 5.17 16.31 23.39
CA GLY A 415 6.45 15.61 23.56
C GLY A 415 7.34 15.51 22.33
N VAL A 416 6.92 15.98 21.16
CA VAL A 416 7.81 16.11 19.99
C VAL A 416 8.58 17.43 20.15
N THR A 417 9.86 17.34 20.47
CA THR A 417 10.73 18.50 20.47
C THR A 417 10.95 18.99 19.05
N ASP A 418 11.10 20.33 18.86
CA ASP A 418 11.29 21.02 17.57
C ASP A 418 12.39 20.43 16.67
N GLU A 419 13.29 19.62 17.19
CA GLU A 419 14.35 18.93 16.44
C GLU A 419 13.82 17.78 15.55
N VAL A 420 12.74 17.13 15.91
CA VAL A 420 12.13 16.04 15.10
C VAL A 420 11.24 16.61 13.98
N GLY A 421 10.62 17.78 14.22
CA GLY A 421 9.72 18.42 13.25
C GLY A 421 10.40 18.98 12.00
N ARG A 422 11.72 19.14 11.99
CA ARG A 422 12.46 19.70 10.83
C ARG A 422 12.95 18.66 9.82
N HIS A 423 12.90 17.38 10.14
CA HIS A 423 13.36 16.30 9.28
C HIS A 423 12.27 15.25 8.94
N GLY A 424 11.04 15.52 9.31
CA GLY A 424 9.88 14.69 8.97
C GLY A 424 9.40 14.93 7.55
N THR A 425 10.23 14.69 6.56
CA THR A 425 9.80 14.60 5.17
C THR A 425 10.19 13.24 4.64
N MET A 426 9.17 12.43 4.51
CA MET A 426 8.98 11.37 3.53
C MET A 426 9.96 10.18 3.54
N CYS A 427 9.41 9.06 3.90
CA CYS A 427 9.50 7.86 3.07
C CYS A 427 8.12 7.48 2.59
#